data_3d592b775e70373dd7c369569f9a7c97
#
_entry.id   3d592b775e70373dd7c369569f9a7c97
#
_cell.length_a   1.000
_cell.length_b   1.000
_cell.length_c   1.000
_cell.angle_alpha   90.00
_cell.angle_beta   90.00
_cell.angle_gamma   90.00
#
_symmetry.space_group_name_H-M   'P 1'
#
loop_
_entity.id
_entity.type
_entity.pdbx_description
1 polymer ?
#
loop_
_entity_poly.entity_id
_entity_poly.type
_entity_poly.pdbx_seq_one_letter_code
_entity_poly.pdbx_strand_id
1 'polypeptide(L)'
;PYDKMKFSTPKTLSEIAAMIGAEKYVGPADFPVTGINEIHSVTHGDIVFVDHPKYYDKALRSAASVVLIDKDVECPEGKALIVTDDPFRDFNKITHTFCPFVPSTAMIAPDAKIGRGTLIQPGVFIGNDVEIGQDCVLHAGVIVCDGTRIGDRVIVNPGTVIGGDAFYYKHRPQGYDRLLSSGNVVIRDDVEIGSLCTIDRGVSAPTTIGEGTKIDNHVHIGHDTVIGKECLIAAQCGIAGCNHIEDKAVSYTHLRAHETCA
;
A
#
# COMPACT_ATOMS: atom_id res chain seq x y z
N PRO A 1 12.04 -6.57 7.02
CA PRO A 1 11.11 -5.55 6.59
C PRO A 1 10.96 -5.64 5.08
N TYR A 2 9.75 -5.92 4.64
CA TYR A 2 9.43 -6.10 3.23
C TYR A 2 9.11 -4.73 2.66
N ASP A 3 10.06 -4.16 1.95
CA ASP A 3 9.91 -2.84 1.34
C ASP A 3 9.89 -2.96 -0.18
N LYS A 4 8.73 -3.25 -0.76
CA LYS A 4 8.54 -3.37 -2.22
C LYS A 4 8.86 -2.09 -2.98
N MET A 5 8.92 -0.96 -2.28
CA MET A 5 9.21 0.34 -2.88
C MET A 5 10.71 0.62 -2.98
N LYS A 6 11.55 -0.27 -2.48
CA LYS A 6 13.00 -0.18 -2.72
C LYS A 6 13.39 -0.84 -4.04
N PHE A 7 14.22 -0.16 -4.80
CA PHE A 7 14.76 -0.70 -6.04
C PHE A 7 15.71 -1.85 -5.73
N SER A 8 15.66 -2.91 -6.50
CA SER A 8 16.61 -4.05 -6.38
C SER A 8 18.07 -3.61 -6.55
N THR A 9 18.28 -2.55 -7.32
CA THR A 9 19.59 -1.91 -7.53
C THR A 9 19.39 -0.40 -7.47
N PRO A 10 20.16 0.33 -6.65
CA PRO A 10 20.09 1.78 -6.62
C PRO A 10 20.26 2.39 -8.01
N LYS A 11 19.55 3.47 -8.27
CA LYS A 11 19.64 4.28 -9.50
C LYS A 11 20.28 5.62 -9.19
N THR A 12 20.75 6.30 -10.22
CA THR A 12 21.21 7.67 -10.09
C THR A 12 20.11 8.66 -10.41
N LEU A 13 20.25 9.89 -9.92
CA LEU A 13 19.32 11.00 -10.23
C LEU A 13 19.16 11.18 -11.75
N SER A 14 20.28 11.15 -12.48
CA SER A 14 20.29 11.28 -13.95
C SER A 14 19.58 10.13 -14.65
N GLU A 15 19.71 8.88 -14.17
CA GLU A 15 18.99 7.73 -14.72
C GLU A 15 17.48 7.87 -14.51
N ILE A 16 17.04 8.30 -13.33
CA ILE A 16 15.61 8.54 -13.05
C ILE A 16 15.08 9.69 -13.90
N ALA A 17 15.79 10.81 -13.98
CA ALA A 17 15.39 11.95 -14.81
C ALA A 17 15.25 11.56 -16.28
N ALA A 18 16.20 10.80 -16.82
CA ALA A 18 16.15 10.29 -18.20
C ALA A 18 14.95 9.33 -18.41
N MET A 19 14.69 8.44 -17.45
CA MET A 19 13.58 7.47 -17.52
C MET A 19 12.23 8.15 -17.66
N ILE A 20 12.01 9.23 -16.93
CA ILE A 20 10.73 9.97 -16.98
C ILE A 20 10.71 11.05 -18.06
N GLY A 21 11.84 11.36 -18.69
CA GLY A 21 11.98 12.42 -19.69
C GLY A 21 11.99 13.82 -19.08
N ALA A 22 12.46 13.97 -17.84
CA ALA A 22 12.59 15.26 -17.20
C ALA A 22 13.77 16.05 -17.79
N GLU A 23 13.52 17.29 -18.18
CA GLU A 23 14.54 18.16 -18.77
C GLU A 23 15.43 18.84 -17.73
N LYS A 24 14.97 18.91 -16.47
CA LYS A 24 15.65 19.62 -15.38
C LYS A 24 15.72 18.80 -14.11
N TYR A 25 16.89 18.74 -13.53
CA TYR A 25 17.09 18.30 -12.15
C TYR A 25 18.16 19.15 -11.46
N VAL A 26 18.12 19.19 -10.13
CA VAL A 26 19.04 19.92 -9.27
C VAL A 26 19.71 18.94 -8.32
N GLY A 27 21.02 18.86 -8.36
CA GLY A 27 21.83 17.93 -7.56
C GLY A 27 22.87 17.21 -8.41
N PRO A 28 23.78 16.44 -7.79
CA PRO A 28 24.77 15.62 -8.50
C PRO A 28 24.08 14.59 -9.40
N ALA A 29 24.60 14.42 -10.62
CA ALA A 29 24.01 13.45 -11.57
C ALA A 29 24.03 12.00 -11.05
N ASP A 30 25.02 11.67 -10.24
CA ASP A 30 25.22 10.36 -9.60
C ASP A 30 24.57 10.26 -8.22
N PHE A 31 23.75 11.25 -7.80
CA PHE A 31 23.04 11.22 -6.53
C PHE A 31 22.21 9.93 -6.40
N PRO A 32 22.39 9.16 -5.30
CA PRO A 32 21.79 7.82 -5.21
C PRO A 32 20.30 7.87 -4.90
N VAL A 33 19.55 7.05 -5.60
CA VAL A 33 18.11 6.84 -5.42
C VAL A 33 17.86 5.35 -5.18
N THR A 34 17.26 5.02 -4.06
CA THR A 34 17.06 3.62 -3.63
C THR A 34 15.62 3.16 -3.62
N GLY A 35 14.66 4.06 -3.79
CA GLY A 35 13.25 3.73 -3.76
C GLY A 35 12.35 4.91 -4.09
N ILE A 36 11.05 4.68 -3.98
CA ILE A 36 10.00 5.64 -4.26
C ILE A 36 8.88 5.44 -3.25
N ASN A 37 8.48 6.48 -2.55
CA ASN A 37 7.43 6.40 -1.54
C ASN A 37 6.59 7.67 -1.47
N GLU A 38 5.37 7.54 -0.94
CA GLU A 38 4.55 8.69 -0.60
C GLU A 38 5.09 9.45 0.63
N ILE A 39 4.70 10.70 0.74
CA ILE A 39 5.18 11.66 1.74
C ILE A 39 5.07 11.20 3.20
N HIS A 40 4.16 10.26 3.49
CA HIS A 40 3.96 9.70 4.82
C HIS A 40 4.88 8.51 5.15
N SER A 41 5.50 7.93 4.12
CA SER A 41 6.25 6.67 4.23
C SER A 41 7.69 6.78 3.75
N VAL A 42 8.10 7.95 3.22
CA VAL A 42 9.45 8.17 2.68
C VAL A 42 10.54 8.01 3.73
N THR A 43 11.61 7.41 3.30
CA THR A 43 12.87 7.25 4.05
C THR A 43 14.03 7.82 3.24
N HIS A 44 15.20 7.90 3.85
CA HIS A 44 16.41 8.32 3.15
C HIS A 44 16.68 7.42 1.92
N GLY A 45 17.02 8.04 0.80
CA GLY A 45 17.22 7.39 -0.49
C GLY A 45 15.97 7.35 -1.39
N ASP A 46 14.78 7.67 -0.86
CA ASP A 46 13.54 7.64 -1.63
C ASP A 46 13.30 8.92 -2.44
N ILE A 47 12.52 8.73 -3.51
CA ILE A 47 11.82 9.82 -4.21
C ILE A 47 10.43 9.97 -3.61
N VAL A 48 10.02 11.20 -3.39
CA VAL A 48 8.63 11.61 -3.16
C VAL A 48 8.17 12.52 -4.29
N PHE A 49 6.88 12.52 -4.60
CA PHE A 49 6.31 13.53 -5.50
C PHE A 49 5.46 14.54 -4.77
N VAL A 50 5.38 15.75 -5.31
CA VAL A 50 4.47 16.79 -4.88
C VAL A 50 4.05 17.65 -6.08
N ASP A 51 2.76 17.88 -6.20
CA ASP A 51 2.15 18.64 -7.31
C ASP A 51 1.09 19.65 -6.84
N HIS A 52 1.09 19.95 -5.53
CA HIS A 52 0.18 20.93 -4.93
C HIS A 52 0.92 21.83 -3.96
N PRO A 53 0.84 23.18 -4.10
CA PRO A 53 1.62 24.16 -3.31
C PRO A 53 1.50 23.99 -1.79
N LYS A 54 0.32 23.58 -1.31
CA LYS A 54 0.09 23.34 0.12
C LYS A 54 1.06 22.32 0.73
N TYR A 55 1.60 21.40 -0.06
CA TYR A 55 2.43 20.31 0.40
C TYR A 55 3.90 20.42 0.02
N TYR A 56 4.32 21.49 -0.68
CA TYR A 56 5.71 21.69 -1.08
C TYR A 56 6.65 21.66 0.12
N ASP A 57 6.39 22.47 1.13
CA ASP A 57 7.23 22.53 2.34
C ASP A 57 7.31 21.17 3.05
N LYS A 58 6.19 20.46 3.12
CA LYS A 58 6.15 19.12 3.73
C LYS A 58 7.02 18.13 2.96
N ALA A 59 6.97 18.13 1.64
CA ALA A 59 7.79 17.26 0.79
C ALA A 59 9.27 17.63 0.88
N LEU A 60 9.60 18.91 0.77
CA LEU A 60 10.99 19.42 0.84
C LEU A 60 11.65 19.14 2.20
N ARG A 61 10.88 19.12 3.30
CA ARG A 61 11.37 18.81 4.66
C ARG A 61 11.21 17.34 5.06
N SER A 62 10.60 16.50 4.20
CA SER A 62 10.42 15.07 4.49
C SER A 62 11.76 14.34 4.59
N ALA A 63 11.74 13.05 4.93
CA ALA A 63 12.93 12.20 4.92
C ALA A 63 13.40 11.80 3.50
N ALA A 64 12.61 12.13 2.46
CA ALA A 64 12.99 11.83 1.07
C ALA A 64 14.31 12.48 0.68
N SER A 65 15.12 11.78 -0.08
CA SER A 65 16.36 12.30 -0.65
C SER A 65 16.14 13.07 -1.96
N VAL A 66 15.11 12.69 -2.73
CA VAL A 66 14.75 13.34 -4.00
C VAL A 66 13.28 13.76 -3.95
N VAL A 67 13.00 14.99 -4.41
CA VAL A 67 11.63 15.49 -4.55
C VAL A 67 11.32 15.72 -6.02
N LEU A 68 10.30 15.03 -6.52
CA LEU A 68 9.69 15.23 -7.83
C LEU A 68 8.63 16.32 -7.70
N ILE A 69 8.81 17.47 -8.37
CA ILE A 69 8.04 18.68 -8.14
C ILE A 69 7.70 19.40 -9.45
N ASP A 70 6.55 20.09 -9.50
CA ASP A 70 6.07 20.83 -10.67
C ASP A 70 6.50 22.31 -10.67
N LYS A 71 7.38 22.70 -9.77
CA LYS A 71 7.84 24.08 -9.65
C LYS A 71 9.34 24.16 -9.39
N ASP A 72 9.97 25.18 -9.99
CA ASP A 72 11.35 25.54 -9.69
C ASP A 72 11.41 26.19 -8.31
N VAL A 73 12.08 25.54 -7.37
CA VAL A 73 12.25 25.98 -5.99
C VAL A 73 13.69 25.79 -5.55
N GLU A 74 14.08 26.45 -4.46
CA GLU A 74 15.38 26.22 -3.84
C GLU A 74 15.50 24.78 -3.35
N CYS A 75 16.60 24.11 -3.72
CA CYS A 75 16.85 22.74 -3.30
C CYS A 75 17.42 22.74 -1.87
N PRO A 76 16.77 22.05 -0.91
CA PRO A 76 17.33 21.95 0.44
C PRO A 76 18.68 21.23 0.43
N GLU A 77 19.55 21.61 1.37
CA GLU A 77 20.86 20.98 1.54
C GLU A 77 20.73 19.45 1.73
N GLY A 78 21.59 18.69 1.08
CA GLY A 78 21.60 17.22 1.15
C GLY A 78 20.49 16.51 0.37
N LYS A 79 19.70 17.24 -0.41
CA LYS A 79 18.65 16.70 -1.27
C LYS A 79 18.92 16.95 -2.75
N ALA A 80 18.07 16.36 -3.58
CA ALA A 80 18.00 16.65 -5.00
C ALA A 80 16.54 16.87 -5.42
N LEU A 81 16.35 17.59 -6.52
CA LEU A 81 15.04 17.83 -7.12
C LEU A 81 15.01 17.31 -8.55
N ILE A 82 13.87 16.81 -8.98
CA ILE A 82 13.53 16.63 -10.39
C ILE A 82 12.33 17.51 -10.68
N VAL A 83 12.50 18.46 -11.60
CA VAL A 83 11.43 19.40 -11.97
C VAL A 83 10.75 18.90 -13.24
N THR A 84 9.45 18.71 -13.16
CA THR A 84 8.62 18.20 -14.26
C THR A 84 7.27 18.90 -14.27
N ASP A 85 6.63 18.96 -15.42
CA ASP A 85 5.29 19.53 -15.59
C ASP A 85 4.17 18.72 -14.92
N ASP A 86 4.41 17.43 -14.66
CA ASP A 86 3.43 16.54 -14.04
C ASP A 86 4.08 15.47 -13.16
N PRO A 87 4.38 15.80 -11.90
CA PRO A 87 4.98 14.87 -10.95
C PRO A 87 4.16 13.60 -10.71
N PHE A 88 2.83 13.68 -10.74
CA PHE A 88 1.94 12.53 -10.58
C PHE A 88 2.11 11.51 -11.72
N ARG A 89 2.07 11.99 -12.97
CA ARG A 89 2.32 11.15 -14.15
C ARG A 89 3.68 10.48 -14.08
N ASP A 90 4.70 11.24 -13.72
CA ASP A 90 6.07 10.76 -13.74
C ASP A 90 6.38 9.84 -12.58
N PHE A 91 5.76 10.05 -11.42
CA PHE A 91 5.77 9.09 -10.32
C PHE A 91 5.17 7.74 -10.75
N ASN A 92 4.04 7.77 -11.47
CA ASN A 92 3.44 6.56 -12.04
C ASN A 92 4.36 5.84 -13.05
N LYS A 93 5.11 6.58 -13.88
CA LYS A 93 6.10 5.97 -14.79
C LYS A 93 7.19 5.21 -14.01
N ILE A 94 7.70 5.79 -12.94
CA ILE A 94 8.69 5.15 -12.07
C ILE A 94 8.08 3.90 -11.43
N THR A 95 6.89 4.03 -10.84
CA THR A 95 6.17 2.91 -10.23
C THR A 95 5.96 1.76 -11.22
N HIS A 96 5.47 2.06 -12.42
CA HIS A 96 5.25 1.05 -13.47
C HIS A 96 6.54 0.34 -13.89
N THR A 97 7.65 1.07 -13.91
CA THR A 97 8.96 0.51 -14.32
C THR A 97 9.50 -0.47 -13.27
N PHE A 98 9.37 -0.16 -11.98
CA PHE A 98 9.95 -0.97 -10.90
C PHE A 98 8.96 -1.97 -10.27
N CYS A 99 7.66 -1.74 -10.45
CA CYS A 99 6.58 -2.61 -9.96
C CYS A 99 5.55 -2.85 -11.08
N PRO A 100 5.92 -3.47 -12.20
CA PRO A 100 4.97 -3.77 -13.26
C PRO A 100 3.95 -4.79 -12.77
N PHE A 101 2.73 -4.72 -13.29
CA PHE A 101 1.74 -5.78 -13.10
C PHE A 101 2.21 -7.05 -13.83
N VAL A 102 2.30 -8.16 -13.09
CA VAL A 102 2.65 -9.48 -13.63
C VAL A 102 1.42 -10.38 -13.50
N PRO A 103 0.78 -10.77 -14.61
CA PRO A 103 -0.39 -11.68 -14.55
C PRO A 103 -0.03 -13.01 -13.90
N SER A 104 -0.88 -13.46 -12.98
CA SER A 104 -0.77 -14.82 -12.44
C SER A 104 -1.22 -15.85 -13.48
N THR A 105 -0.53 -16.97 -13.55
CA THR A 105 -0.81 -18.05 -14.50
C THR A 105 -1.55 -19.24 -13.87
N ALA A 106 -1.79 -19.18 -12.56
CA ALA A 106 -2.43 -20.24 -11.78
C ALA A 106 -3.30 -19.66 -10.65
N MET A 107 -4.20 -20.48 -10.09
CA MET A 107 -5.00 -20.09 -8.92
C MET A 107 -4.13 -19.87 -7.68
N ILE A 108 -3.03 -20.58 -7.55
CA ILE A 108 -2.00 -20.36 -6.54
C ILE A 108 -0.70 -20.14 -7.32
N ALA A 109 -0.12 -18.95 -7.18
CA ALA A 109 1.10 -18.62 -7.88
C ALA A 109 2.25 -19.55 -7.48
N PRO A 110 3.10 -19.97 -8.43
CA PRO A 110 4.19 -20.94 -8.16
C PRO A 110 5.24 -20.42 -7.15
N ASP A 111 5.36 -19.13 -7.00
CA ASP A 111 6.29 -18.47 -6.08
C ASP A 111 5.67 -18.13 -4.72
N ALA A 112 4.39 -18.41 -4.53
CA ALA A 112 3.72 -18.25 -3.25
C ALA A 112 4.29 -19.21 -2.20
N LYS A 113 4.53 -18.71 -1.00
CA LYS A 113 5.00 -19.49 0.14
C LYS A 113 3.88 -19.70 1.14
N ILE A 114 3.58 -20.96 1.44
CA ILE A 114 2.48 -21.32 2.33
C ILE A 114 3.02 -22.18 3.47
N GLY A 115 2.78 -21.71 4.71
CA GLY A 115 3.23 -22.36 5.91
C GLY A 115 2.55 -23.71 6.19
N ARG A 116 3.22 -24.55 6.98
CA ARG A 116 2.71 -25.87 7.33
C ARG A 116 1.39 -25.77 8.10
N GLY A 117 0.48 -26.69 7.87
CA GLY A 117 -0.82 -26.76 8.54
C GLY A 117 -1.87 -25.79 8.01
N THR A 118 -1.52 -24.89 7.11
CA THR A 118 -2.45 -23.95 6.50
C THR A 118 -3.43 -24.68 5.56
N LEU A 119 -4.72 -24.42 5.76
CA LEU A 119 -5.83 -25.01 5.01
C LEU A 119 -6.33 -24.00 3.97
N ILE A 120 -6.39 -24.43 2.71
CA ILE A 120 -6.87 -23.62 1.59
C ILE A 120 -8.07 -24.32 0.97
N GLN A 121 -9.23 -23.66 1.03
CA GLN A 121 -10.46 -24.22 0.46
C GLN A 121 -10.56 -23.97 -1.06
N PRO A 122 -11.42 -24.70 -1.76
CA PRO A 122 -11.62 -24.51 -3.19
C PRO A 122 -12.00 -23.08 -3.57
N GLY A 123 -11.50 -22.62 -4.74
CA GLY A 123 -11.79 -21.29 -5.27
C GLY A 123 -10.96 -20.16 -4.65
N VAL A 124 -10.00 -20.47 -3.78
CA VAL A 124 -9.04 -19.48 -3.27
C VAL A 124 -8.04 -19.12 -4.37
N PHE A 125 -7.83 -17.81 -4.57
CA PHE A 125 -6.76 -17.27 -5.42
C PHE A 125 -5.63 -16.74 -4.55
N ILE A 126 -4.40 -17.10 -4.88
CA ILE A 126 -3.18 -16.59 -4.23
C ILE A 126 -2.23 -16.08 -5.31
N GLY A 127 -2.00 -14.77 -5.32
CA GLY A 127 -1.18 -14.05 -6.29
C GLY A 127 0.32 -14.26 -6.13
N ASN A 128 1.09 -13.60 -6.99
CA ASN A 128 2.54 -13.68 -7.02
C ASN A 128 3.16 -13.12 -5.74
N ASP A 129 4.28 -13.73 -5.31
CA ASP A 129 5.06 -13.27 -4.17
C ASP A 129 4.23 -13.10 -2.88
N VAL A 130 3.23 -13.95 -2.65
CA VAL A 130 2.46 -14.00 -1.41
C VAL A 130 3.15 -14.91 -0.40
N GLU A 131 3.19 -14.50 0.87
CA GLU A 131 3.64 -15.35 1.97
C GLU A 131 2.53 -15.50 3.00
N ILE A 132 2.21 -16.74 3.36
CA ILE A 132 1.21 -17.12 4.34
C ILE A 132 1.88 -17.98 5.40
N GLY A 133 1.67 -17.63 6.66
CA GLY A 133 2.21 -18.34 7.80
C GLY A 133 1.62 -19.74 8.02
N GLN A 134 1.86 -20.29 9.20
CA GLN A 134 1.43 -21.64 9.60
C GLN A 134 0.02 -21.62 10.18
N ASP A 135 -0.65 -22.78 10.08
CA ASP A 135 -1.93 -23.06 10.73
C ASP A 135 -3.04 -22.04 10.42
N CYS A 136 -2.99 -21.41 9.24
CA CYS A 136 -4.01 -20.51 8.74
C CYS A 136 -5.19 -21.25 8.11
N VAL A 137 -6.33 -20.57 8.00
CA VAL A 137 -7.50 -21.09 7.27
C VAL A 137 -7.98 -20.04 6.27
N LEU A 138 -7.87 -20.33 4.98
CA LEU A 138 -8.44 -19.53 3.91
C LEU A 138 -9.69 -20.22 3.39
N HIS A 139 -10.85 -19.63 3.67
CA HIS A 139 -12.13 -20.18 3.26
C HIS A 139 -12.40 -19.97 1.77
N ALA A 140 -13.44 -20.64 1.27
CA ALA A 140 -13.77 -20.67 -0.16
C ALA A 140 -13.89 -19.25 -0.78
N GLY A 141 -13.31 -19.07 -1.96
CA GLY A 141 -13.39 -17.83 -2.73
C GLY A 141 -12.61 -16.64 -2.15
N VAL A 142 -11.73 -16.84 -1.18
CA VAL A 142 -10.80 -15.82 -0.71
C VAL A 142 -9.81 -15.46 -1.81
N ILE A 143 -9.56 -14.17 -2.00
CA ILE A 143 -8.59 -13.65 -2.96
C ILE A 143 -7.46 -12.96 -2.18
N VAL A 144 -6.24 -13.44 -2.36
CA VAL A 144 -5.02 -12.85 -1.81
C VAL A 144 -4.18 -12.33 -2.96
N CYS A 145 -4.15 -11.01 -3.13
CA CYS A 145 -3.41 -10.36 -4.22
C CYS A 145 -1.91 -10.33 -3.97
N ASP A 146 -1.17 -10.04 -5.04
CA ASP A 146 0.27 -10.06 -5.09
C ASP A 146 0.96 -9.35 -3.91
N GLY A 147 2.01 -9.99 -3.40
CA GLY A 147 2.87 -9.42 -2.38
C GLY A 147 2.28 -9.32 -0.98
N THR A 148 1.09 -9.83 -0.75
CA THR A 148 0.48 -9.87 0.59
C THR A 148 1.27 -10.77 1.53
N ARG A 149 1.37 -10.36 2.79
CA ARG A 149 2.01 -11.10 3.87
C ARG A 149 0.99 -11.42 4.95
N ILE A 150 0.81 -12.67 5.26
CA ILE A 150 -0.13 -13.17 6.27
C ILE A 150 0.69 -13.95 7.31
N GLY A 151 0.53 -13.59 8.59
CA GLY A 151 1.16 -14.26 9.72
C GLY A 151 0.59 -15.64 10.00
N ASP A 152 0.84 -16.14 11.20
CA ASP A 152 0.41 -17.46 11.64
C ASP A 152 -1.02 -17.45 12.21
N ARG A 153 -1.74 -18.57 12.11
CA ARG A 153 -3.07 -18.79 12.72
C ARG A 153 -4.14 -17.77 12.30
N VAL A 154 -3.99 -17.21 11.11
CA VAL A 154 -4.94 -16.26 10.55
C VAL A 154 -6.12 -17.01 9.92
N ILE A 155 -7.34 -16.53 10.17
CA ILE A 155 -8.56 -17.05 9.57
C ILE A 155 -9.14 -15.97 8.64
N VAL A 156 -9.37 -16.33 7.37
CA VAL A 156 -10.01 -15.45 6.40
C VAL A 156 -11.29 -16.12 5.89
N ASN A 157 -12.42 -15.49 6.15
CA ASN A 157 -13.73 -16.02 5.83
C ASN A 157 -14.13 -15.82 4.35
N PRO A 158 -15.16 -16.54 3.86
CA PRO A 158 -15.45 -16.66 2.43
C PRO A 158 -15.59 -15.33 1.69
N GLY A 159 -15.04 -15.27 0.47
CA GLY A 159 -15.22 -14.16 -0.46
C GLY A 159 -14.46 -12.87 -0.12
N THR A 160 -13.63 -12.88 0.91
CA THR A 160 -12.81 -11.71 1.27
C THR A 160 -11.68 -11.50 0.29
N VAL A 161 -11.44 -10.23 -0.07
CA VAL A 161 -10.38 -9.78 -0.98
C VAL A 161 -9.33 -9.00 -0.21
N ILE A 162 -8.08 -9.45 -0.30
CA ILE A 162 -6.93 -8.84 0.37
C ILE A 162 -5.94 -8.37 -0.67
N GLY A 163 -5.63 -7.06 -0.67
CA GLY A 163 -4.62 -6.47 -1.52
C GLY A 163 -5.15 -5.91 -2.85
N GLY A 164 -6.44 -5.57 -2.93
CA GLY A 164 -6.98 -4.77 -4.03
C GLY A 164 -6.27 -3.41 -4.16
N ASP A 165 -6.27 -2.81 -5.35
CA ASP A 165 -5.61 -1.53 -5.58
C ASP A 165 -6.26 -0.39 -4.81
N ALA A 166 -5.43 0.55 -4.34
CA ALA A 166 -5.88 1.77 -3.69
C ALA A 166 -6.84 2.59 -4.56
N PHE A 167 -7.87 3.13 -3.92
CA PHE A 167 -8.79 4.09 -4.55
C PHE A 167 -8.20 5.50 -4.48
N TYR A 168 -7.18 5.76 -5.32
CA TYR A 168 -6.47 7.03 -5.35
C TYR A 168 -6.43 7.59 -6.78
N TYR A 169 -7.11 8.71 -7.01
CA TYR A 169 -7.25 9.32 -8.33
C TYR A 169 -6.97 10.81 -8.29
N LYS A 170 -6.31 11.31 -9.36
CA LYS A 170 -6.18 12.74 -9.66
C LYS A 170 -7.22 13.12 -10.71
N HIS A 171 -7.98 14.16 -10.43
CA HIS A 171 -8.90 14.74 -11.41
C HIS A 171 -8.12 15.45 -12.52
N ARG A 172 -8.50 15.21 -13.78
CA ARG A 172 -7.97 15.84 -14.97
C ARG A 172 -9.14 16.41 -15.79
N PRO A 173 -8.89 17.36 -16.71
CA PRO A 173 -9.95 17.85 -17.60
C PRO A 173 -10.63 16.74 -18.41
N GLN A 174 -9.90 15.65 -18.73
CA GLN A 174 -10.39 14.53 -19.55
C GLN A 174 -10.90 13.34 -18.73
N GLY A 175 -10.91 13.42 -17.38
CA GLY A 175 -11.32 12.32 -16.52
C GLY A 175 -10.45 12.15 -15.28
N TYR A 176 -10.17 10.93 -14.90
CA TYR A 176 -9.39 10.61 -13.69
C TYR A 176 -8.16 9.76 -14.03
N ASP A 177 -7.01 10.16 -13.52
CA ASP A 177 -5.80 9.36 -13.53
C ASP A 177 -5.66 8.62 -12.21
N ARG A 178 -5.45 7.31 -12.27
CA ARG A 178 -5.18 6.49 -11.09
C ARG A 178 -3.72 6.62 -10.66
N LEU A 179 -3.47 6.73 -9.36
CA LEU A 179 -2.14 6.51 -8.80
C LEU A 179 -1.90 4.99 -8.69
N LEU A 180 -0.79 4.53 -9.27
CA LEU A 180 -0.45 3.11 -9.25
C LEU A 180 -0.03 2.67 -7.85
N SER A 181 -0.63 1.58 -7.37
CA SER A 181 -0.31 0.99 -6.09
C SER A 181 0.85 0.02 -6.21
N SER A 182 1.84 0.15 -5.36
CA SER A 182 3.01 -0.72 -5.29
C SER A 182 3.31 -1.21 -3.87
N GLY A 183 2.58 -0.70 -2.88
CA GLY A 183 2.56 -1.24 -1.54
C GLY A 183 1.90 -2.62 -1.49
N ASN A 184 1.70 -3.15 -0.31
CA ASN A 184 1.08 -4.45 -0.08
C ASN A 184 0.15 -4.43 1.14
N VAL A 185 -0.35 -5.60 1.54
CA VAL A 185 -1.05 -5.80 2.81
C VAL A 185 -0.21 -6.69 3.71
N VAL A 186 -0.14 -6.34 4.98
CA VAL A 186 0.50 -7.13 6.04
C VAL A 186 -0.53 -7.46 7.12
N ILE A 187 -0.85 -8.72 7.28
CA ILE A 187 -1.73 -9.23 8.33
C ILE A 187 -0.87 -9.97 9.33
N ARG A 188 -0.95 -9.59 10.60
CA ARG A 188 -0.19 -10.20 11.68
C ARG A 188 -0.85 -11.47 12.18
N ASP A 189 -0.23 -12.12 13.15
CA ASP A 189 -0.67 -13.39 13.71
C ASP A 189 -2.05 -13.27 14.38
N ASP A 190 -2.77 -14.38 14.44
CA ASP A 190 -4.02 -14.53 15.20
C ASP A 190 -5.15 -13.59 14.76
N VAL A 191 -5.06 -12.98 13.57
CA VAL A 191 -6.11 -12.13 13.00
C VAL A 191 -7.24 -12.99 12.44
N GLU A 192 -8.48 -12.53 12.61
CA GLU A 192 -9.65 -13.14 11.97
C GLU A 192 -10.40 -12.08 11.17
N ILE A 193 -10.69 -12.40 9.90
CA ILE A 193 -11.35 -11.50 8.95
C ILE A 193 -12.65 -12.14 8.50
N GLY A 194 -13.75 -11.41 8.66
CA GLY A 194 -15.10 -11.79 8.27
C GLY A 194 -15.26 -11.99 6.76
N SER A 195 -16.45 -12.40 6.37
CA SER A 195 -16.79 -12.66 4.97
C SER A 195 -16.99 -11.38 4.18
N LEU A 196 -16.64 -11.43 2.88
CA LEU A 196 -16.86 -10.33 1.92
C LEU A 196 -16.25 -9.00 2.37
N CYS A 197 -15.15 -9.04 3.09
CA CYS A 197 -14.34 -7.87 3.41
C CYS A 197 -13.44 -7.50 2.24
N THR A 198 -13.04 -6.23 2.17
CA THR A 198 -12.05 -5.73 1.21
C THR A 198 -10.96 -4.96 1.93
N ILE A 199 -9.71 -5.33 1.72
CA ILE A 199 -8.54 -4.68 2.30
C ILE A 199 -7.65 -4.23 1.16
N ASP A 200 -7.57 -2.91 0.96
CA ASP A 200 -6.76 -2.36 -0.12
C ASP A 200 -5.28 -2.39 0.26
N ARG A 201 -4.44 -2.63 -0.74
CA ARG A 201 -3.00 -2.48 -0.60
C ARG A 201 -2.63 -1.02 -0.43
N GLY A 202 -1.54 -0.76 0.25
CA GLY A 202 -1.02 0.59 0.30
C GLY A 202 -0.58 1.12 -1.06
N VAL A 203 -0.60 2.42 -1.24
CA VAL A 203 -0.04 3.06 -2.45
C VAL A 203 1.45 2.78 -2.54
N SER A 204 2.17 2.94 -1.44
CA SER A 204 3.59 2.68 -1.36
C SER A 204 4.01 1.93 -0.10
N ALA A 205 3.40 2.21 1.03
CA ALA A 205 3.58 1.51 2.29
C ALA A 205 2.61 0.32 2.43
N PRO A 206 2.77 -0.56 3.42
CA PRO A 206 1.79 -1.60 3.65
C PRO A 206 0.54 -1.07 4.35
N THR A 207 -0.65 -1.54 3.94
CA THR A 207 -1.82 -1.56 4.82
C THR A 207 -1.63 -2.67 5.84
N THR A 208 -1.73 -2.37 7.12
CA THR A 208 -1.34 -3.32 8.19
C THR A 208 -2.50 -3.61 9.13
N ILE A 209 -2.70 -4.89 9.44
CA ILE A 209 -3.63 -5.38 10.46
C ILE A 209 -2.83 -5.98 11.60
N GLY A 210 -2.95 -5.41 12.79
CA GLY A 210 -2.23 -5.83 14.00
C GLY A 210 -2.70 -7.18 14.54
N GLU A 211 -1.79 -7.81 15.28
CA GLU A 211 -1.96 -9.12 15.88
C GLU A 211 -3.25 -9.23 16.71
N GLY A 212 -3.96 -10.35 16.59
CA GLY A 212 -5.16 -10.66 17.38
C GLY A 212 -6.41 -9.88 17.00
N THR A 213 -6.35 -8.95 16.04
CA THR A 213 -7.48 -8.14 15.61
C THR A 213 -8.57 -9.00 14.97
N LYS A 214 -9.84 -8.67 15.27
CA LYS A 214 -11.03 -9.34 14.72
C LYS A 214 -11.84 -8.35 13.91
N ILE A 215 -12.12 -8.72 12.68
CA ILE A 215 -12.85 -7.90 11.68
C ILE A 215 -14.09 -8.67 11.30
N ASP A 216 -15.26 -8.06 11.48
CA ASP A 216 -16.55 -8.66 11.12
C ASP A 216 -16.82 -8.55 9.62
N ASN A 217 -17.95 -9.02 9.16
CA ASN A 217 -18.31 -9.14 7.75
C ASN A 217 -18.49 -7.79 7.06
N HIS A 218 -18.24 -7.73 5.74
CA HIS A 218 -18.46 -6.57 4.89
C HIS A 218 -17.71 -5.30 5.33
N VAL A 219 -16.54 -5.44 5.94
CA VAL A 219 -15.70 -4.31 6.32
C VAL A 219 -14.81 -3.92 5.13
N HIS A 220 -14.70 -2.61 4.87
CA HIS A 220 -13.73 -2.07 3.94
C HIS A 220 -12.60 -1.36 4.69
N ILE A 221 -11.36 -1.70 4.35
CA ILE A 221 -10.16 -1.04 4.87
C ILE A 221 -9.39 -0.45 3.70
N GLY A 222 -9.35 0.88 3.64
CA GLY A 222 -8.64 1.63 2.60
C GLY A 222 -7.13 1.58 2.75
N HIS A 223 -6.45 1.95 1.69
CA HIS A 223 -5.01 1.89 1.51
C HIS A 223 -4.20 2.62 2.60
N ASP A 224 -2.99 2.15 2.86
CA ASP A 224 -2.04 2.76 3.82
C ASP A 224 -2.61 2.93 5.24
N THR A 225 -3.67 2.19 5.58
CA THR A 225 -4.26 2.16 6.92
C THR A 225 -3.48 1.22 7.82
N VAL A 226 -3.25 1.65 9.06
CA VAL A 226 -2.65 0.83 10.11
C VAL A 226 -3.69 0.58 11.19
N ILE A 227 -4.07 -0.68 11.38
CA ILE A 227 -4.90 -1.13 12.49
C ILE A 227 -4.00 -1.77 13.54
N GLY A 228 -4.12 -1.32 14.77
CA GLY A 228 -3.38 -1.83 15.92
C GLY A 228 -3.72 -3.27 16.29
N LYS A 229 -3.20 -3.72 17.41
CA LYS A 229 -3.40 -5.07 17.94
C LYS A 229 -4.74 -5.18 18.67
N GLU A 230 -5.30 -6.39 18.68
CA GLU A 230 -6.47 -6.76 19.50
C GLU A 230 -7.67 -5.83 19.30
N CYS A 231 -7.81 -5.23 18.09
CA CYS A 231 -8.95 -4.39 17.75
C CYS A 231 -10.20 -5.24 17.42
N LEU A 232 -11.39 -4.66 17.62
CA LEU A 232 -12.67 -5.22 17.17
C LEU A 232 -13.32 -4.26 16.19
N ILE A 233 -13.48 -4.67 14.93
CA ILE A 233 -14.09 -3.87 13.86
C ILE A 233 -15.43 -4.51 13.51
N ALA A 234 -16.53 -3.80 13.82
CA ALA A 234 -17.89 -4.29 13.57
C ALA A 234 -18.24 -4.34 12.08
N ALA A 235 -19.25 -5.13 11.75
CA ALA A 235 -19.70 -5.31 10.38
C ALA A 235 -20.04 -4.00 9.66
N GLN A 236 -19.80 -3.98 8.34
CA GLN A 236 -20.08 -2.85 7.45
C GLN A 236 -19.32 -1.55 7.79
N CYS A 237 -18.28 -1.61 8.61
CA CYS A 237 -17.38 -0.47 8.79
C CYS A 237 -16.65 -0.13 7.49
N GLY A 238 -16.65 1.16 7.15
CA GLY A 238 -15.81 1.72 6.09
C GLY A 238 -14.70 2.55 6.70
N ILE A 239 -13.45 2.12 6.53
CA ILE A 239 -12.26 2.83 7.00
C ILE A 239 -11.55 3.40 5.77
N ALA A 240 -11.51 4.73 5.67
CA ALA A 240 -10.82 5.41 4.56
C ALA A 240 -9.31 5.17 4.62
N GLY A 241 -8.62 5.45 3.51
CA GLY A 241 -7.17 5.32 3.43
C GLY A 241 -6.40 6.23 4.40
N CYS A 242 -5.15 5.84 4.71
CA CYS A 242 -4.21 6.59 5.55
C CYS A 242 -4.70 6.82 7.00
N ASN A 243 -5.52 5.93 7.54
CA ASN A 243 -5.95 6.00 8.94
C ASN A 243 -5.02 5.20 9.85
N HIS A 244 -4.92 5.66 11.09
CA HIS A 244 -4.24 4.95 12.16
C HIS A 244 -5.24 4.65 13.28
N ILE A 245 -5.44 3.38 13.57
CA ILE A 245 -6.31 2.88 14.64
C ILE A 245 -5.42 2.26 15.69
N GLU A 246 -5.51 2.78 16.91
CA GLU A 246 -4.68 2.35 18.03
C GLU A 246 -5.03 0.93 18.51
N ASP A 247 -4.14 0.33 19.29
CA ASP A 247 -4.35 -0.99 19.90
C ASP A 247 -5.65 -1.03 20.71
N LYS A 248 -6.34 -2.18 20.66
CA LYS A 248 -7.56 -2.47 21.43
C LYS A 248 -8.74 -1.54 21.13
N ALA A 249 -8.70 -0.83 20.02
CA ALA A 249 -9.84 -0.03 19.58
C ALA A 249 -11.05 -0.91 19.25
N VAL A 250 -12.25 -0.39 19.56
CA VAL A 250 -13.51 -1.03 19.21
C VAL A 250 -14.34 -0.05 18.37
N SER A 251 -14.58 -0.42 17.11
CA SER A 251 -15.33 0.40 16.17
C SER A 251 -16.71 -0.19 15.93
N TYR A 252 -17.74 0.64 16.07
CA TYR A 252 -19.12 0.31 15.77
C TYR A 252 -19.67 1.28 14.72
N THR A 253 -20.30 0.74 13.67
CA THR A 253 -20.98 1.55 12.65
C THR A 253 -22.48 1.47 12.76
N HIS A 254 -23.03 0.64 13.67
CA HIS A 254 -24.45 0.37 13.81
C HIS A 254 -24.98 0.77 15.17
N LEU A 255 -26.27 1.11 15.20
CA LEU A 255 -27.02 1.31 16.43
C LEU A 255 -26.98 0.03 17.26
N ARG A 256 -26.76 0.15 18.55
CA ARG A 256 -26.96 -0.94 19.50
C ARG A 256 -28.46 -1.13 19.74
N ALA A 257 -28.87 -2.35 20.10
CA ALA A 257 -30.26 -2.66 20.31
C ALA A 257 -30.97 -1.71 21.33
N HIS A 258 -30.25 -1.24 22.33
CA HIS A 258 -30.76 -0.27 23.31
C HIS A 258 -30.79 1.18 22.80
N GLU A 259 -30.17 1.49 21.68
CA GLU A 259 -30.23 2.81 21.03
C GLU A 259 -31.41 2.91 20.08
N THR A 260 -32.08 1.80 19.76
CA THR A 260 -33.26 1.74 18.91
C THR A 260 -34.55 1.76 19.69
N CYS A 261 -34.49 1.79 21.02
CA CYS A 261 -35.63 1.77 21.91
C CYS A 261 -36.12 3.17 22.34
N ALA A 262 -35.80 4.20 21.57
CA ALA A 262 -36.30 5.56 21.84
C ALA A 262 -37.66 5.80 21.22
#